data_ded6c47affc744f38ea49f4309724fd6
#
_entry.id   ded6c47affc744f38ea49f4309724fd6
#
_cell.length_a   1.000
_cell.length_b   1.000
_cell.length_c   1.000
_cell.angle_alpha   90.00
_cell.angle_beta   90.00
_cell.angle_gamma   90.00
#
_symmetry.space_group_name_H-M   'P 1'
#
loop_
_entity.id
_entity.type
_entity.pdbx_description
1 polymer ?
#
loop_
_entity_poly.entity_id
_entity_poly.type
_entity_poly.pdbx_seq_one_letter_code
_entity_poly.pdbx_strand_id
1 'polypeptide(L)'
;YGMLTVRSDNSTIVDGNYSTYNCMRVALLNGNTRNEEFADFADNKGFTYVPSYFDTTAEMEEALQSEKVDAIVTSSLRKTNNERIVDKFGSSDFYVIVKKGNTELLNEINYAIDQMNAVEGDWKTTLYNKNYESIETKNLEYTEQEKSIIAQYSKDNPIRVLCDPTRYPYSYNENGEMKGIIPDYFRKIADYAGISYEFLTPATRDEYIAYQKNKEATDMSIDARLETDNYAETKKWGLTAPFITMQLARVTRRDFDGEINVVATVD
;
A
#
# COMPACT_ATOMS: atom_id res chain seq x y z
N TYR A 1 1.40 -3.76 -9.06
CA TYR A 1 2.73 -3.18 -9.30
C TYR A 1 3.58 -4.06 -10.21
N GLY A 2 4.59 -3.48 -10.83
CA GLY A 2 5.65 -4.19 -11.51
C GLY A 2 6.66 -4.76 -10.52
N MET A 3 7.22 -5.91 -10.85
CA MET A 3 8.29 -6.54 -10.07
C MET A 3 9.50 -6.78 -10.97
N LEU A 4 10.68 -6.55 -10.41
CA LEU A 4 11.94 -7.03 -10.95
C LEU A 4 12.33 -8.28 -10.16
N THR A 5 12.42 -9.43 -10.84
CA THR A 5 12.79 -10.70 -10.21
C THR A 5 14.06 -11.25 -10.81
N VAL A 6 14.84 -11.94 -10.00
CA VAL A 6 16.03 -12.69 -10.38
C VAL A 6 15.90 -14.12 -9.91
N ARG A 7 16.77 -15.03 -10.35
CA ARG A 7 16.81 -16.38 -9.80
C ARG A 7 17.09 -16.33 -8.29
N SER A 8 16.50 -17.24 -7.53
CA SER A 8 16.65 -17.29 -6.08
C SER A 8 18.10 -17.46 -5.61
N ASP A 9 18.94 -18.10 -6.41
CA ASP A 9 20.37 -18.31 -6.15
C ASP A 9 21.29 -17.19 -6.68
N ASN A 10 20.74 -16.17 -7.35
CA ASN A 10 21.53 -15.03 -7.81
C ASN A 10 21.91 -14.16 -6.61
N SER A 11 23.20 -14.09 -6.33
CA SER A 11 23.79 -13.28 -5.24
C SER A 11 24.47 -11.99 -5.73
N THR A 12 24.51 -11.77 -7.04
CA THR A 12 25.22 -10.61 -7.63
C THR A 12 24.37 -9.37 -7.71
N ILE A 13 23.06 -9.53 -7.93
CA ILE A 13 22.08 -8.44 -7.94
C ILE A 13 21.51 -8.32 -6.54
N VAL A 14 21.83 -7.24 -5.84
CA VAL A 14 21.43 -7.01 -4.44
C VAL A 14 20.31 -5.99 -4.41
N ASP A 15 19.17 -6.37 -3.81
CA ASP A 15 17.99 -5.52 -3.70
C ASP A 15 18.32 -4.19 -3.01
N GLY A 16 17.82 -3.09 -3.58
CA GLY A 16 18.08 -1.72 -3.14
C GLY A 16 19.51 -1.20 -3.42
N ASN A 17 20.43 -2.03 -3.89
CA ASN A 17 21.75 -1.60 -4.31
C ASN A 17 21.84 -1.44 -5.83
N TYR A 18 21.39 -0.31 -6.34
CA TYR A 18 21.28 -0.04 -7.77
C TYR A 18 22.61 -0.08 -8.54
N SER A 19 23.75 0.02 -7.87
CA SER A 19 25.03 -0.18 -8.53
C SER A 19 25.22 -1.60 -9.04
N THR A 20 24.56 -2.59 -8.41
CA THR A 20 24.60 -4.00 -8.83
C THR A 20 23.64 -4.30 -9.99
N TYR A 21 22.73 -3.36 -10.33
CA TYR A 21 21.78 -3.51 -11.43
C TYR A 21 22.37 -3.07 -12.77
N ASN A 22 23.50 -2.36 -12.77
CA ASN A 22 24.12 -1.87 -13.99
C ASN A 22 24.49 -2.99 -14.94
N CYS A 23 24.08 -2.81 -16.21
CA CYS A 23 24.32 -3.76 -17.31
C CYS A 23 23.69 -5.14 -17.12
N MET A 24 22.77 -5.34 -16.15
CA MET A 24 22.01 -6.60 -16.08
C MET A 24 21.19 -6.81 -17.35
N ARG A 25 21.10 -8.04 -17.80
CA ARG A 25 20.26 -8.46 -18.95
C ARG A 25 18.86 -8.68 -18.42
N VAL A 26 17.89 -7.91 -18.92
CA VAL A 26 16.51 -7.92 -18.43
C VAL A 26 15.55 -8.43 -19.48
N ALA A 27 14.79 -9.47 -19.16
CA ALA A 27 13.71 -9.93 -20.01
C ALA A 27 12.48 -9.03 -19.89
N LEU A 28 11.97 -8.58 -21.01
CA LEU A 28 10.80 -7.72 -21.16
C LEU A 28 9.78 -8.38 -22.09
N LEU A 29 8.51 -8.28 -21.78
CA LEU A 29 7.43 -8.80 -22.61
C LEU A 29 7.10 -7.82 -23.73
N ASN A 30 7.09 -8.27 -24.99
CA ASN A 30 6.76 -7.43 -26.12
C ASN A 30 5.40 -6.75 -25.97
N GLY A 31 5.36 -5.42 -26.23
CA GLY A 31 4.13 -4.61 -26.17
C GLY A 31 3.55 -4.38 -24.78
N ASN A 32 4.27 -4.72 -23.72
CA ASN A 32 3.78 -4.49 -22.36
C ASN A 32 4.10 -3.07 -21.88
N THR A 33 3.11 -2.38 -21.32
CA THR A 33 3.26 -1.02 -20.77
C THR A 33 4.26 -0.95 -19.61
N ARG A 34 4.49 -2.05 -18.90
CA ARG A 34 5.50 -2.12 -17.84
C ARG A 34 6.93 -1.91 -18.31
N ASN A 35 7.17 -2.04 -19.60
CA ASN A 35 8.50 -1.78 -20.16
C ASN A 35 8.88 -0.30 -20.01
N GLU A 36 7.91 0.60 -20.24
CA GLU A 36 8.08 2.04 -20.06
C GLU A 36 8.20 2.39 -18.57
N GLU A 37 7.32 1.83 -17.72
CA GLU A 37 7.38 2.00 -16.28
C GLU A 37 8.74 1.54 -15.70
N PHE A 38 9.30 0.45 -16.21
CA PHE A 38 10.61 -0.05 -15.79
C PHE A 38 11.75 0.84 -16.30
N ALA A 39 11.67 1.37 -17.51
CA ALA A 39 12.65 2.31 -18.02
C ALA A 39 12.69 3.59 -17.18
N ASP A 40 11.53 4.16 -16.86
CA ASP A 40 11.41 5.32 -15.98
C ASP A 40 11.95 5.02 -14.56
N PHE A 41 11.69 3.83 -14.05
CA PHE A 41 12.23 3.39 -12.78
C PHE A 41 13.75 3.30 -12.80
N ALA A 42 14.34 2.71 -13.84
CA ALA A 42 15.79 2.60 -14.02
C ALA A 42 16.46 3.98 -14.09
N ASP A 43 15.88 4.89 -14.86
CA ASP A 43 16.36 6.28 -14.99
C ASP A 43 16.29 7.02 -13.66
N ASN A 44 15.18 6.92 -12.94
CA ASN A 44 14.99 7.54 -11.63
C ASN A 44 15.95 7.00 -10.56
N LYS A 45 16.33 5.73 -10.64
CA LYS A 45 17.27 5.09 -9.73
C LYS A 45 18.73 5.17 -10.18
N GLY A 46 18.98 5.63 -11.39
CA GLY A 46 20.30 5.88 -11.95
C GLY A 46 21.10 4.63 -12.32
N PHE A 47 20.43 3.59 -12.80
CA PHE A 47 21.11 2.40 -13.30
C PHE A 47 20.76 2.11 -14.78
N THR A 48 21.63 1.37 -15.47
CA THR A 48 21.45 0.96 -16.86
C THR A 48 21.24 -0.55 -16.94
N TYR A 49 20.52 -1.00 -17.97
CA TYR A 49 20.27 -2.43 -18.22
C TYR A 49 20.32 -2.74 -19.71
N VAL A 50 20.40 -4.03 -20.06
CA VAL A 50 20.38 -4.54 -21.44
C VAL A 50 19.04 -5.26 -21.65
N PRO A 51 18.09 -4.69 -22.41
CA PRO A 51 16.79 -5.29 -22.63
C PRO A 51 16.87 -6.48 -23.59
N SER A 52 16.09 -7.52 -23.30
CA SER A 52 15.82 -8.65 -24.20
C SER A 52 14.31 -8.85 -24.27
N TYR A 53 13.73 -8.79 -25.44
CA TYR A 53 12.29 -8.85 -25.64
C TYR A 53 11.83 -10.26 -26.01
N PHE A 54 10.72 -10.68 -25.40
CA PHE A 54 10.11 -12.01 -25.58
C PHE A 54 8.60 -11.85 -25.86
N ASP A 55 8.03 -12.83 -26.55
CA ASP A 55 6.60 -12.81 -26.88
C ASP A 55 5.72 -13.42 -25.79
N THR A 56 6.30 -14.26 -24.94
CA THR A 56 5.58 -14.92 -23.83
C THR A 56 6.34 -14.87 -22.52
N THR A 57 5.62 -14.93 -21.41
CA THR A 57 6.20 -15.03 -20.08
C THR A 57 6.96 -16.35 -19.88
N ALA A 58 6.51 -17.43 -20.51
CA ALA A 58 7.19 -18.72 -20.44
C ALA A 58 8.60 -18.68 -21.06
N GLU A 59 8.76 -17.97 -22.19
CA GLU A 59 10.08 -17.75 -22.80
C GLU A 59 11.00 -16.91 -21.92
N MET A 60 10.44 -15.89 -21.23
CA MET A 60 11.19 -15.08 -20.28
C MET A 60 11.68 -15.93 -19.10
N GLU A 61 10.82 -16.80 -18.56
CA GLU A 61 11.16 -17.73 -17.48
C GLU A 61 12.25 -18.71 -17.90
N GLU A 62 12.13 -19.31 -19.10
CA GLU A 62 13.16 -20.19 -19.64
C GLU A 62 14.49 -19.45 -19.83
N ALA A 63 14.46 -18.21 -20.30
CA ALA A 63 15.64 -17.38 -20.46
C ALA A 63 16.32 -17.05 -19.12
N LEU A 64 15.53 -16.81 -18.07
CA LEU A 64 16.05 -16.61 -16.72
C LEU A 64 16.68 -17.88 -16.14
N GLN A 65 15.98 -19.00 -16.23
CA GLN A 65 16.48 -20.29 -15.70
C GLN A 65 17.73 -20.79 -16.47
N SER A 66 17.82 -20.50 -17.77
CA SER A 66 18.99 -20.84 -18.59
C SER A 66 20.10 -19.77 -18.58
N GLU A 67 19.99 -18.77 -17.70
CA GLU A 67 20.97 -17.67 -17.54
C GLU A 67 21.23 -16.84 -18.81
N LYS A 68 20.31 -16.86 -19.76
CA LYS A 68 20.34 -15.95 -20.92
C LYS A 68 20.06 -14.51 -20.52
N VAL A 69 19.24 -14.32 -19.50
CA VAL A 69 18.98 -13.03 -18.85
C VAL A 69 19.24 -13.15 -17.34
N ASP A 70 19.47 -12.01 -16.68
CA ASP A 70 19.78 -11.94 -15.26
C ASP A 70 18.53 -11.65 -14.43
N ALA A 71 17.54 -10.99 -15.04
CA ALA A 71 16.30 -10.58 -14.39
C ALA A 71 15.10 -10.62 -15.34
N ILE A 72 13.90 -10.67 -14.77
CA ILE A 72 12.61 -10.54 -15.47
C ILE A 72 11.84 -9.35 -14.90
N VAL A 73 11.23 -8.55 -15.79
CA VAL A 73 10.20 -7.59 -15.45
C VAL A 73 8.82 -8.25 -15.57
N THR A 74 8.08 -8.29 -14.48
CA THR A 74 6.81 -9.00 -14.41
C THR A 74 5.77 -8.26 -13.55
N SER A 75 4.61 -8.87 -13.34
CA SER A 75 3.52 -8.38 -12.50
C SER A 75 3.53 -9.05 -11.13
N SER A 76 3.16 -8.32 -10.08
CA SER A 76 2.86 -8.91 -8.76
C SER A 76 1.73 -9.95 -8.76
N LEU A 77 1.02 -10.09 -9.88
CA LEU A 77 0.00 -11.12 -10.06
C LEU A 77 0.57 -12.42 -10.64
N ARG A 78 1.85 -12.46 -10.99
CA ARG A 78 2.50 -13.68 -11.48
C ARG A 78 3.01 -14.53 -10.32
N LYS A 79 2.76 -15.83 -10.37
CA LYS A 79 3.40 -16.78 -9.46
C LYS A 79 4.86 -16.95 -9.85
N THR A 80 5.77 -16.71 -8.92
CA THR A 80 7.20 -16.88 -9.12
C THR A 80 7.66 -18.24 -8.58
N ASN A 81 8.45 -18.96 -9.38
CA ASN A 81 9.06 -20.22 -8.96
C ASN A 81 10.58 -20.09 -9.06
N ASN A 82 11.30 -20.42 -7.98
CA ASN A 82 12.77 -20.30 -7.92
C ASN A 82 13.30 -18.92 -8.23
N GLU A 83 12.52 -17.89 -7.93
CA GLU A 83 12.87 -16.49 -8.12
C GLU A 83 12.81 -15.76 -6.77
N ARG A 84 13.52 -14.66 -6.66
CA ARG A 84 13.35 -13.68 -5.60
C ARG A 84 13.11 -12.30 -6.19
N ILE A 85 12.31 -11.52 -5.51
CA ILE A 85 12.06 -10.12 -5.87
C ILE A 85 13.26 -9.30 -5.42
N VAL A 86 13.76 -8.44 -6.30
CA VAL A 86 14.84 -7.49 -5.97
C VAL A 86 14.33 -6.06 -5.95
N ASP A 87 13.23 -5.77 -6.66
CA ASP A 87 12.60 -4.46 -6.58
C ASP A 87 11.13 -4.48 -7.04
N LYS A 88 10.41 -3.41 -6.66
CA LYS A 88 9.02 -3.16 -7.02
C LYS A 88 8.89 -1.75 -7.58
N PHE A 89 8.11 -1.59 -8.64
CA PHE A 89 7.95 -0.31 -9.31
C PHE A 89 6.57 -0.16 -9.92
N GLY A 90 6.20 1.10 -10.20
CA GLY A 90 4.92 1.44 -10.81
C GLY A 90 3.70 1.00 -9.98
N SER A 91 2.54 1.46 -10.38
CA SER A 91 1.24 0.97 -9.93
C SER A 91 0.31 0.97 -11.14
N SER A 92 -0.43 -0.11 -11.35
CA SER A 92 -1.42 -0.17 -12.42
C SER A 92 -2.80 -0.22 -11.82
N ASP A 93 -3.56 0.85 -11.98
CA ASP A 93 -4.96 0.89 -11.62
C ASP A 93 -5.83 0.41 -12.78
N PHE A 94 -6.88 -0.32 -12.47
CA PHE A 94 -7.87 -0.75 -13.46
C PHE A 94 -9.06 0.19 -13.41
N TYR A 95 -9.50 0.64 -14.57
CA TYR A 95 -10.62 1.55 -14.71
C TYR A 95 -11.72 0.94 -15.56
N VAL A 96 -12.97 1.20 -15.19
CA VAL A 96 -14.10 1.01 -16.10
C VAL A 96 -14.19 2.24 -16.98
N ILE A 97 -14.12 2.05 -18.30
CA ILE A 97 -14.23 3.16 -19.25
C ILE A 97 -15.63 3.17 -19.87
N VAL A 98 -16.18 4.35 -20.05
CA VAL A 98 -17.48 4.59 -20.72
C VAL A 98 -17.29 5.52 -21.91
N LYS A 99 -18.23 5.50 -22.86
CA LYS A 99 -18.21 6.43 -24.01
C LYS A 99 -18.16 7.88 -23.50
N LYS A 100 -17.26 8.68 -24.06
CA LYS A 100 -17.12 10.11 -23.72
C LYS A 100 -18.47 10.83 -23.88
N GLY A 101 -18.87 11.55 -22.82
CA GLY A 101 -20.16 12.25 -22.76
C GLY A 101 -21.29 11.48 -22.12
N ASN A 102 -21.13 10.17 -21.85
CA ASN A 102 -22.11 9.39 -21.09
C ASN A 102 -21.87 9.56 -19.58
N THR A 103 -22.16 10.76 -19.08
CA THR A 103 -21.90 11.15 -17.68
C THR A 103 -22.86 10.45 -16.71
N GLU A 104 -24.08 10.12 -17.14
CA GLU A 104 -25.06 9.40 -16.33
C GLU A 104 -24.53 8.01 -15.97
N LEU A 105 -24.16 7.20 -16.96
CA LEU A 105 -23.60 5.87 -16.72
C LEU A 105 -22.31 5.92 -15.91
N LEU A 106 -21.45 6.91 -16.16
CA LEU A 106 -20.22 7.09 -15.40
C LEU A 106 -20.51 7.32 -13.91
N ASN A 107 -21.47 8.19 -13.61
CA ASN A 107 -21.84 8.51 -12.23
C ASN A 107 -22.49 7.31 -11.53
N GLU A 108 -23.34 6.54 -12.24
CA GLU A 108 -23.96 5.32 -11.69
C GLU A 108 -22.90 4.25 -11.36
N ILE A 109 -21.92 4.05 -12.26
CA ILE A 109 -20.83 3.09 -12.01
C ILE A 109 -19.96 3.54 -10.83
N ASN A 110 -19.57 4.81 -10.77
CA ASN A 110 -18.79 5.34 -9.65
C ASN A 110 -19.57 5.19 -8.33
N TYR A 111 -20.85 5.53 -8.32
CA TYR A 111 -21.70 5.33 -7.14
C TYR A 111 -21.77 3.87 -6.71
N ALA A 112 -21.92 2.93 -7.65
CA ALA A 112 -21.93 1.50 -7.34
C ALA A 112 -20.57 1.04 -6.74
N ILE A 113 -19.44 1.49 -7.29
CA ILE A 113 -18.11 1.20 -6.76
C ILE A 113 -17.96 1.75 -5.33
N ASP A 114 -18.42 2.98 -5.09
CA ASP A 114 -18.38 3.59 -3.77
C ASP A 114 -19.24 2.83 -2.75
N GLN A 115 -20.45 2.38 -3.17
CA GLN A 115 -21.31 1.56 -2.33
C GLN A 115 -20.68 0.19 -2.02
N MET A 116 -20.07 -0.47 -3.00
CA MET A 116 -19.35 -1.73 -2.79
C MET A 116 -18.19 -1.55 -1.79
N ASN A 117 -17.40 -0.49 -1.94
CA ASN A 117 -16.32 -0.20 -1.02
C ASN A 117 -16.82 0.12 0.40
N ALA A 118 -18.02 0.70 0.54
CA ALA A 118 -18.59 1.05 1.83
C ALA A 118 -19.26 -0.13 2.56
N VAL A 119 -19.92 -1.02 1.81
CA VAL A 119 -20.72 -2.13 2.37
C VAL A 119 -19.93 -3.43 2.46
N GLU A 120 -19.09 -3.70 1.47
CA GLU A 120 -18.30 -4.92 1.35
C GLU A 120 -16.80 -4.57 1.31
N GLY A 121 -16.26 -3.98 2.38
CA GLY A 121 -14.91 -3.42 2.41
C GLY A 121 -13.78 -4.38 1.99
N ASP A 122 -14.01 -5.68 2.05
CA ASP A 122 -13.05 -6.73 1.66
C ASP A 122 -13.40 -7.48 0.36
N TRP A 123 -14.35 -6.96 -0.45
CA TRP A 123 -14.76 -7.61 -1.70
C TRP A 123 -13.59 -7.85 -2.68
N LYS A 124 -12.62 -6.93 -2.72
CA LYS A 124 -11.42 -7.08 -3.56
C LYS A 124 -10.59 -8.30 -3.14
N THR A 125 -10.36 -8.43 -1.84
CA THR A 125 -9.65 -9.57 -1.26
C THR A 125 -10.41 -10.86 -1.49
N THR A 126 -11.73 -10.86 -1.32
CA THR A 126 -12.59 -12.00 -1.56
C THR A 126 -12.53 -12.46 -3.01
N LEU A 127 -12.62 -11.53 -3.98
CA LEU A 127 -12.49 -11.84 -5.40
C LEU A 127 -11.08 -12.32 -5.76
N TYR A 128 -10.05 -11.70 -5.19
CA TYR A 128 -8.68 -12.13 -5.38
C TYR A 128 -8.50 -13.57 -4.91
N ASN A 129 -8.87 -13.88 -3.68
CA ASN A 129 -8.76 -15.21 -3.12
C ASN A 129 -9.56 -16.23 -3.93
N LYS A 130 -10.80 -15.91 -4.32
CA LYS A 130 -11.64 -16.80 -5.15
C LYS A 130 -10.96 -17.21 -6.46
N ASN A 131 -10.20 -16.32 -7.09
CA ASN A 131 -9.57 -16.56 -8.39
C ASN A 131 -8.13 -17.09 -8.28
N TYR A 132 -7.49 -16.92 -7.11
CA TYR A 132 -6.10 -17.29 -6.85
C TYR A 132 -5.95 -18.27 -5.67
N GLU A 133 -7.05 -18.85 -5.19
CA GLU A 133 -7.12 -19.74 -4.00
C GLU A 133 -6.28 -21.03 -4.08
N SER A 134 -5.77 -21.37 -5.26
CA SER A 134 -4.79 -22.48 -5.39
C SER A 134 -3.37 -22.08 -4.96
N ILE A 135 -3.19 -20.83 -4.59
CA ILE A 135 -1.91 -20.31 -4.13
C ILE A 135 -2.02 -20.19 -2.60
N GLU A 136 -1.34 -21.08 -1.88
CA GLU A 136 -1.09 -20.97 -0.45
C GLU A 136 -0.29 -19.69 -0.12
N THR A 137 -0.81 -18.53 -0.42
CA THR A 137 -0.08 -17.28 -0.17
C THR A 137 -0.92 -16.30 0.60
N LYS A 138 -0.91 -16.49 1.91
CA LYS A 138 -0.93 -15.36 2.85
C LYS A 138 0.44 -14.65 2.88
N ASN A 139 1.36 -14.98 2.01
CA ASN A 139 2.70 -14.44 2.03
C ASN A 139 2.78 -13.30 1.04
N LEU A 140 2.81 -12.08 1.55
CA LEU A 140 3.36 -10.95 0.81
C LEU A 140 4.77 -11.35 0.35
N GLU A 141 5.04 -11.22 -0.94
CA GLU A 141 6.38 -11.42 -1.45
C GLU A 141 7.21 -10.18 -1.12
N TYR A 142 8.03 -10.31 -0.11
CA TYR A 142 8.95 -9.27 0.33
C TYR A 142 10.32 -9.46 -0.32
N THR A 143 10.97 -8.36 -0.67
CA THR A 143 12.40 -8.35 -0.96
C THR A 143 13.18 -8.70 0.31
N GLU A 144 14.45 -9.09 0.18
CA GLU A 144 15.29 -9.36 1.35
C GLU A 144 15.48 -8.11 2.22
N GLN A 145 15.51 -6.93 1.62
CA GLN A 145 15.56 -5.67 2.34
C GLN A 145 14.28 -5.44 3.17
N GLU A 146 13.09 -5.65 2.58
CA GLU A 146 11.81 -5.54 3.30
C GLU A 146 11.74 -6.55 4.44
N LYS A 147 12.15 -7.81 4.22
CA LYS A 147 12.24 -8.84 5.26
C LYS A 147 13.17 -8.42 6.40
N SER A 148 14.32 -7.84 6.06
CA SER A 148 15.29 -7.34 7.05
C SER A 148 14.69 -6.20 7.89
N ILE A 149 13.90 -5.30 7.29
CA ILE A 149 13.21 -4.22 8.00
C ILE A 149 12.12 -4.80 8.92
N ILE A 150 11.29 -5.70 8.42
CA ILE A 150 10.23 -6.35 9.20
C ILE A 150 10.82 -7.11 10.40
N ALA A 151 11.93 -7.81 10.20
CA ALA A 151 12.59 -8.58 11.25
C ALA A 151 13.14 -7.71 12.41
N GLN A 152 13.31 -6.40 12.21
CA GLN A 152 13.71 -5.48 13.28
C GLN A 152 12.57 -5.27 14.29
N TYR A 153 11.32 -5.50 13.87
CA TYR A 153 10.13 -5.32 14.69
C TYR A 153 9.60 -6.66 15.18
N SER A 154 10.09 -7.06 16.35
CA SER A 154 9.75 -8.31 17.02
C SER A 154 8.89 -8.05 18.25
N LYS A 155 8.50 -9.12 18.95
CA LYS A 155 7.80 -8.99 20.25
C LYS A 155 8.63 -8.26 21.30
N ASP A 156 9.95 -8.34 21.21
CA ASP A 156 10.87 -7.67 22.15
C ASP A 156 11.17 -6.22 21.72
N ASN A 157 10.83 -5.86 20.47
CA ASN A 157 10.98 -4.52 19.91
C ASN A 157 9.78 -4.20 19.00
N PRO A 158 8.57 -4.03 19.55
CA PRO A 158 7.37 -3.76 18.75
C PRO A 158 7.36 -2.33 18.23
N ILE A 159 6.68 -2.09 17.10
CA ILE A 159 6.37 -0.73 16.63
C ILE A 159 5.40 -0.08 17.61
N ARG A 160 5.74 1.10 18.11
CA ARG A 160 4.87 1.89 19.00
C ARG A 160 3.89 2.71 18.17
N VAL A 161 2.62 2.35 18.24
CA VAL A 161 1.55 2.86 17.40
C VAL A 161 0.67 3.82 18.19
N LEU A 162 0.56 5.04 17.69
CA LEU A 162 -0.29 6.08 18.28
C LEU A 162 -1.61 6.21 17.51
N CYS A 163 -2.72 6.35 18.25
CA CYS A 163 -4.04 6.64 17.72
C CYS A 163 -4.81 7.56 18.67
N ASP A 164 -5.66 8.45 18.13
CA ASP A 164 -6.44 9.39 18.94
C ASP A 164 -7.48 8.64 19.79
N PRO A 165 -7.48 8.82 21.13
CA PRO A 165 -8.36 8.08 22.01
C PRO A 165 -9.79 8.64 22.09
N THR A 166 -10.11 9.73 21.38
CA THR A 166 -11.33 10.52 21.61
C THR A 166 -12.30 10.55 20.41
N ARG A 167 -12.07 9.75 19.35
CA ARG A 167 -12.82 9.80 18.08
C ARG A 167 -13.76 8.61 17.90
N TYR A 168 -14.65 8.36 18.86
CA TYR A 168 -15.65 7.31 18.68
C TYR A 168 -16.52 7.53 17.42
N PRO A 169 -16.81 6.52 16.61
CA PRO A 169 -16.44 5.11 16.69
C PRO A 169 -15.12 4.78 15.95
N TYR A 170 -14.41 5.78 15.43
CA TYR A 170 -13.22 5.58 14.61
C TYR A 170 -12.03 5.10 15.41
N SER A 171 -11.76 5.77 16.52
CA SER A 171 -10.72 5.40 17.48
C SER A 171 -11.07 5.93 18.86
N TYR A 172 -10.93 5.10 19.87
CA TYR A 172 -11.20 5.48 21.27
C TYR A 172 -10.47 4.54 22.23
N ASN A 173 -10.19 5.06 23.43
CA ASN A 173 -9.63 4.26 24.50
C ASN A 173 -10.77 3.75 25.40
N GLU A 174 -10.84 2.45 25.57
CA GLU A 174 -11.75 1.81 26.50
C GLU A 174 -10.99 0.93 27.48
N ASN A 175 -10.90 1.36 28.74
CA ASN A 175 -10.20 0.64 29.80
C ASN A 175 -8.72 0.34 29.52
N GLY A 176 -8.01 1.25 28.85
CA GLY A 176 -6.60 1.08 28.49
C GLY A 176 -6.37 0.30 27.20
N GLU A 177 -7.42 0.00 26.45
CA GLU A 177 -7.34 -0.65 25.15
C GLU A 177 -7.80 0.29 24.03
N MET A 178 -7.00 0.42 22.98
CA MET A 178 -7.39 1.18 21.78
C MET A 178 -8.36 0.37 20.94
N LYS A 179 -9.57 0.92 20.72
CA LYS A 179 -10.68 0.31 19.98
C LYS A 179 -11.18 1.22 18.87
N GLY A 180 -11.94 0.64 17.93
CA GLY A 180 -12.58 1.34 16.83
C GLY A 180 -12.11 0.90 15.46
N ILE A 181 -12.71 1.50 14.44
CA ILE A 181 -12.49 1.13 13.03
C ILE A 181 -11.01 1.22 12.63
N ILE A 182 -10.33 2.29 13.03
CA ILE A 182 -8.92 2.54 12.66
C ILE A 182 -7.98 1.54 13.34
N PRO A 183 -8.01 1.33 14.67
CA PRO A 183 -7.22 0.30 15.32
C PRO A 183 -7.48 -1.11 14.79
N ASP A 184 -8.74 -1.46 14.51
CA ASP A 184 -9.08 -2.79 13.99
C ASP A 184 -8.56 -3.00 12.57
N TYR A 185 -8.60 -1.97 11.74
CA TYR A 185 -8.02 -2.01 10.41
C TYR A 185 -6.49 -2.15 10.47
N PHE A 186 -5.84 -1.41 11.36
CA PHE A 186 -4.39 -1.53 11.56
C PHE A 186 -3.99 -2.92 12.06
N ARG A 187 -4.74 -3.53 12.97
CA ARG A 187 -4.49 -4.91 13.40
C ARG A 187 -4.45 -5.87 12.22
N LYS A 188 -5.41 -5.75 11.30
CA LYS A 188 -5.41 -6.56 10.06
C LYS A 188 -4.18 -6.29 9.19
N ILE A 189 -3.77 -5.03 9.04
CA ILE A 189 -2.56 -4.67 8.28
C ILE A 189 -1.32 -5.30 8.93
N ALA A 190 -1.17 -5.17 10.24
CA ALA A 190 -0.03 -5.68 10.99
C ALA A 190 0.05 -7.22 10.94
N ASP A 191 -1.10 -7.89 11.12
CA ASP A 191 -1.20 -9.36 11.01
C ASP A 191 -0.83 -9.82 9.60
N TYR A 192 -1.30 -9.10 8.57
CA TYR A 192 -0.98 -9.41 7.17
C TYR A 192 0.49 -9.18 6.84
N ALA A 193 1.07 -8.13 7.38
CA ALA A 193 2.47 -7.76 7.17
C ALA A 193 3.44 -8.55 8.07
N GLY A 194 2.95 -9.28 9.08
CA GLY A 194 3.78 -10.00 10.04
C GLY A 194 4.58 -9.09 10.97
N ILE A 195 4.07 -7.90 11.26
CA ILE A 195 4.74 -6.87 12.07
C ILE A 195 4.26 -6.97 13.51
N SER A 196 5.20 -6.96 14.47
CA SER A 196 4.89 -6.84 15.89
C SER A 196 4.70 -5.37 16.27
N TYR A 197 3.67 -5.07 17.01
CA TYR A 197 3.32 -3.70 17.42
C TYR A 197 2.75 -3.66 18.84
N GLU A 198 2.78 -2.46 19.43
CA GLU A 198 2.05 -2.13 20.65
C GLU A 198 1.32 -0.79 20.49
N PHE A 199 0.10 -0.70 20.95
CA PHE A 199 -0.61 0.59 21.00
C PHE A 199 -0.16 1.42 22.19
N LEU A 200 0.22 2.65 21.91
CA LEU A 200 0.24 3.68 22.94
C LEU A 200 -1.21 4.03 23.29
N THR A 201 -1.52 4.06 24.57
CA THR A 201 -2.89 4.19 25.07
C THR A 201 -3.10 5.52 25.82
N PRO A 202 -3.01 6.69 25.14
CA PRO A 202 -3.31 7.95 25.79
C PRO A 202 -4.75 7.94 26.31
N ALA A 203 -4.97 8.48 27.51
CA ALA A 203 -6.30 8.58 28.09
C ALA A 203 -7.04 9.83 27.63
N THR A 204 -6.29 10.85 27.20
CA THR A 204 -6.83 12.15 26.82
C THR A 204 -6.23 12.63 25.49
N ARG A 205 -6.90 13.60 24.86
CA ARG A 205 -6.38 14.25 23.65
C ARG A 205 -5.05 14.99 23.91
N ASP A 206 -4.89 15.58 25.09
CA ASP A 206 -3.65 16.28 25.43
C ASP A 206 -2.46 15.32 25.54
N GLU A 207 -2.68 14.15 26.12
CA GLU A 207 -1.67 13.08 26.12
C GLU A 207 -1.35 12.59 24.72
N TYR A 208 -2.37 12.40 23.87
CA TYR A 208 -2.17 12.05 22.47
C TYR A 208 -1.29 13.08 21.74
N ILE A 209 -1.57 14.38 21.90
CA ILE A 209 -0.77 15.46 21.33
C ILE A 209 0.68 15.44 21.87
N ALA A 210 0.85 15.14 23.15
CA ALA A 210 2.17 15.03 23.75
C ALA A 210 2.98 13.87 23.13
N TYR A 211 2.37 12.70 22.93
CA TYR A 211 2.98 11.57 22.22
C TYR A 211 3.31 11.91 20.77
N GLN A 212 2.40 12.57 20.05
CA GLN A 212 2.61 12.97 18.66
C GLN A 212 3.81 13.90 18.46
N LYS A 213 4.09 14.75 19.45
CA LYS A 213 5.25 15.66 19.47
C LYS A 213 6.55 14.95 19.86
N ASN A 214 6.47 13.86 20.59
CA ASN A 214 7.62 13.10 21.07
C ASN A 214 7.96 11.94 20.12
N LYS A 215 8.83 12.21 19.16
CA LYS A 215 9.28 11.21 18.17
C LYS A 215 10.08 10.04 18.76
N GLU A 216 10.63 10.18 19.96
CA GLU A 216 11.33 9.09 20.65
C GLU A 216 10.34 8.11 21.29
N ALA A 217 9.09 8.53 21.54
CA ALA A 217 8.06 7.72 22.15
C ALA A 217 7.11 7.07 21.13
N THR A 218 7.05 7.58 19.89
CA THR A 218 6.08 7.18 18.87
C THR A 218 6.79 6.86 17.55
N ASP A 219 6.61 5.65 17.05
CA ASP A 219 7.19 5.23 15.77
C ASP A 219 6.20 5.46 14.62
N MET A 220 4.90 5.34 14.87
CA MET A 220 3.83 5.43 13.87
C MET A 220 2.57 6.06 14.45
N SER A 221 1.90 6.93 13.70
CA SER A 221 0.53 7.37 13.95
C SER A 221 -0.37 6.88 12.84
N ILE A 222 -1.50 6.24 13.19
CA ILE A 222 -2.39 5.57 12.22
C ILE A 222 -3.65 6.36 11.89
N ASP A 223 -3.82 7.54 12.44
CA ASP A 223 -5.00 8.39 12.26
C ASP A 223 -4.68 9.79 11.73
N ALA A 224 -3.52 9.93 11.09
CA ALA A 224 -3.11 11.18 10.46
C ALA A 224 -4.08 11.56 9.33
N ARG A 225 -4.63 12.77 9.40
CA ARG A 225 -5.43 13.35 8.34
C ARG A 225 -4.61 14.37 7.57
N LEU A 226 -4.75 14.37 6.26
CA LEU A 226 -4.23 15.44 5.39
C LEU A 226 -5.19 16.63 5.49
N GLU A 227 -5.10 17.40 6.56
CA GLU A 227 -5.75 18.70 6.64
C GLU A 227 -4.76 19.78 6.16
N THR A 228 -5.27 20.71 5.38
CA THR A 228 -4.48 21.74 4.69
C THR A 228 -3.65 22.60 5.63
N ASP A 229 -4.07 22.76 6.87
CA ASP A 229 -3.42 23.66 7.83
C ASP A 229 -2.26 23.00 8.60
N ASN A 230 -2.23 21.67 8.69
CA ASN A 230 -1.18 20.92 9.38
C ASN A 230 -0.13 20.29 8.44
N TYR A 231 -0.18 20.59 7.15
CA TYR A 231 0.76 20.05 6.18
C TYR A 231 2.24 20.34 6.51
N ALA A 232 2.51 21.44 7.20
CA ALA A 232 3.87 21.79 7.64
C ALA A 232 4.41 20.86 8.74
N GLU A 233 3.54 20.34 9.62
CA GLU A 233 3.92 19.34 10.63
C GLU A 233 4.01 17.93 10.04
N THR A 234 3.12 17.59 9.09
CA THR A 234 3.16 16.32 8.36
C THR A 234 4.42 16.14 7.50
N LYS A 235 5.07 17.23 7.07
CA LYS A 235 6.38 17.15 6.38
C LYS A 235 7.49 16.48 7.21
N LYS A 236 7.30 16.33 8.51
CA LYS A 236 8.24 15.63 9.40
C LYS A 236 8.00 14.11 9.44
N TRP A 237 6.88 13.64 8.88
CA TRP A 237 6.47 12.24 8.85
C TRP A 237 6.35 11.76 7.41
N GLY A 238 6.73 10.52 7.13
CA GLY A 238 6.40 9.84 5.89
C GLY A 238 4.91 9.45 5.90
N LEU A 239 4.21 9.69 4.81
CA LEU A 239 2.81 9.29 4.66
C LEU A 239 2.72 8.04 3.80
N THR A 240 1.92 7.07 4.24
CA THR A 240 1.53 5.91 3.44
C THR A 240 0.46 6.29 2.41
N ALA A 241 0.10 5.36 1.52
CA ALA A 241 -1.15 5.47 0.79
C ALA A 241 -2.34 5.52 1.79
N PRO A 242 -3.42 6.27 1.48
CA PRO A 242 -4.59 6.31 2.34
C PRO A 242 -5.23 4.92 2.43
N PHE A 243 -5.50 4.45 3.63
CA PHE A 243 -6.14 3.14 3.87
C PHE A 243 -7.62 3.24 4.21
N ILE A 244 -8.10 4.42 4.61
CA ILE A 244 -9.52 4.75 4.83
C ILE A 244 -9.82 6.10 4.19
N THR A 245 -10.92 6.18 3.45
CA THR A 245 -11.48 7.44 2.97
C THR A 245 -12.82 7.66 3.65
N MET A 246 -12.98 8.77 4.35
CA MET A 246 -14.22 9.16 4.99
C MET A 246 -14.84 10.32 4.23
N GLN A 247 -16.14 10.26 4.00
CA GLN A 247 -16.89 11.36 3.42
C GLN A 247 -17.45 12.23 4.55
N LEU A 248 -17.28 13.53 4.41
CA LEU A 248 -17.95 14.50 5.27
C LEU A 248 -19.42 14.60 4.85
N ALA A 249 -20.32 14.35 5.76
CA ALA A 249 -21.73 14.53 5.55
C ALA A 249 -22.22 15.80 6.26
N ARG A 250 -22.99 16.59 5.54
CA ARG A 250 -23.73 17.70 6.13
C ARG A 250 -25.05 17.16 6.69
N VAL A 251 -25.31 17.37 7.95
CA VAL A 251 -26.53 16.97 8.62
C VAL A 251 -27.37 18.21 8.95
N THR A 252 -28.61 18.21 8.52
CA THR A 252 -29.63 19.21 8.88
C THR A 252 -30.76 18.56 9.62
N ARG A 253 -31.59 19.36 10.30
CA ARG A 253 -32.89 18.84 10.78
C ARG A 253 -33.73 18.35 9.61
N ARG A 254 -34.54 17.33 9.86
CA ARG A 254 -35.36 16.70 8.79
C ARG A 254 -36.33 17.69 8.14
N ASP A 255 -36.80 18.70 8.89
CA ASP A 255 -37.73 19.73 8.48
C ASP A 255 -37.05 21.01 7.95
N PHE A 256 -35.73 20.98 7.70
CA PHE A 256 -34.98 22.15 7.25
C PHE A 256 -35.09 22.25 5.72
N ASP A 257 -35.66 23.35 5.24
CA ASP A 257 -35.85 23.70 3.82
C ASP A 257 -35.20 25.01 3.38
N GLY A 258 -34.38 25.62 4.26
CA GLY A 258 -33.74 26.90 4.04
C GLY A 258 -32.30 26.84 3.58
N GLU A 259 -31.71 28.02 3.32
CA GLU A 259 -30.27 28.16 3.04
C GLU A 259 -29.44 27.97 4.32
N ILE A 260 -28.29 27.31 4.18
CA ILE A 260 -27.38 27.09 5.31
C ILE A 260 -26.35 28.21 5.35
N ASN A 261 -26.47 29.08 6.34
CA ASN A 261 -25.56 30.20 6.56
C ASN A 261 -24.50 29.94 7.62
N VAL A 262 -24.74 28.97 8.51
CA VAL A 262 -23.83 28.61 9.60
C VAL A 262 -23.77 27.09 9.74
N VAL A 263 -22.57 26.53 9.84
CA VAL A 263 -22.32 25.12 10.07
C VAL A 263 -21.51 24.96 11.35
N ALA A 264 -21.99 24.13 12.29
CA ALA A 264 -21.18 23.70 13.40
C ALA A 264 -20.27 22.56 12.94
N THR A 265 -18.98 22.65 13.21
CA THR A 265 -18.01 21.58 12.96
C THR A 265 -17.58 20.97 14.28
N VAL A 266 -17.33 19.68 14.25
CA VAL A 266 -16.69 18.94 15.36
C VAL A 266 -15.26 18.65 14.90
N ASP A 267 -14.30 19.12 15.69
CA ASP A 267 -12.87 18.86 15.47
C ASP A 267 -12.49 17.40 15.79
#